data_dda620ceee97fa9782e6aed0d32349b3
#
_entry.id   dda620ceee97fa9782e6aed0d32349b3
#
_cell.length_a   1.000
_cell.length_b   1.000
_cell.length_c   1.000
_cell.angle_alpha   90.00
_cell.angle_beta   90.00
_cell.angle_gamma   90.00
#
_symmetry.space_group_name_H-M   'P 1'
#
loop_
_entity.id
_entity.type
_entity.pdbx_description
1 polymer ?
#
loop_
_entity_poly.entity_id
_entity_poly.type
_entity_poly.pdbx_seq_one_letter_code
_entity_poly.pdbx_strand_id
1 'polypeptide(L)'
;MLLMTSPKRPRPPRPAGGRAKLFKKSEKELVIVTGISGAGKASALKAFEDLGYHAVDNLPLELLPEFAELVGKSDELKQAVIVVDVREGSTLDRLPEILISIRKVLPTQVVFLEAQDAVLVRRYSETRRPHPLGRTETVSRSIVEERQLLDPIRNLADTLIDTSTFNVHQLRAHIVDRFGHGDQSKQLLVSCLSFGFKNGVPLDADMVFDVRFLPNPHFVPQFRKLTGQDPKVAAFVRKFPQTREFLDKVTELMLYLLPHYVQEGKSYLTVAFGCTGGQHRSVMMAEEMSKRLKKSGYQVKAVHRDMPR
;
A
#
# COMPACT_ATOMS: atom_id res chain seq x y z
N MET A 1 -21.55 39.70 -33.47
CA MET A 1 -20.65 38.61 -33.07
C MET A 1 -20.41 38.75 -31.57
N LEU A 2 -21.35 38.18 -30.80
CA LEU A 2 -21.36 38.30 -29.32
C LEU A 2 -20.63 37.09 -28.75
N LEU A 3 -19.53 37.35 -28.07
CA LEU A 3 -18.77 36.34 -27.30
C LEU A 3 -19.53 36.02 -26.01
N MET A 4 -20.10 34.81 -25.92
CA MET A 4 -20.68 34.28 -24.69
C MET A 4 -19.55 33.79 -23.75
N THR A 5 -19.39 34.48 -22.65
CA THR A 5 -18.50 34.04 -21.55
C THR A 5 -19.19 33.00 -20.71
N SER A 6 -18.63 31.78 -20.64
CA SER A 6 -19.11 30.70 -19.78
C SER A 6 -18.97 31.05 -18.29
N PRO A 7 -19.97 30.74 -17.43
CA PRO A 7 -19.89 31.00 -16.01
C PRO A 7 -18.89 30.06 -15.34
N LYS A 8 -17.98 30.63 -14.53
CA LYS A 8 -17.04 29.89 -13.68
C LYS A 8 -17.81 29.07 -12.62
N ARG A 9 -17.61 27.77 -12.57
CA ARG A 9 -18.12 26.91 -11.50
C ARG A 9 -17.56 27.34 -10.14
N PRO A 10 -18.36 27.39 -9.07
CA PRO A 10 -17.88 27.69 -7.73
C PRO A 10 -16.95 26.60 -7.22
N ARG A 11 -15.84 26.99 -6.58
CA ARG A 11 -14.92 26.05 -5.90
C ARG A 11 -15.63 25.41 -4.72
N PRO A 12 -15.44 24.09 -4.48
CA PRO A 12 -15.97 23.44 -3.28
C PRO A 12 -15.35 24.05 -2.03
N PRO A 13 -16.09 24.12 -0.89
CA PRO A 13 -15.59 24.64 0.37
C PRO A 13 -14.43 23.77 0.86
N ARG A 14 -13.36 24.43 1.33
CA ARG A 14 -12.23 23.76 2.02
C ARG A 14 -12.77 23.12 3.29
N PRO A 15 -12.41 21.83 3.58
CA PRO A 15 -12.77 21.22 4.86
C PRO A 15 -12.13 22.02 6.00
N ALA A 16 -12.92 22.25 7.05
CA ALA A 16 -12.47 22.93 8.26
C ALA A 16 -11.30 22.16 8.88
N GLY A 17 -10.10 22.70 8.75
CA GLY A 17 -8.89 22.13 9.29
C GLY A 17 -8.86 22.22 10.81
N GLY A 18 -9.24 21.15 11.50
CA GLY A 18 -8.80 20.92 12.86
C GLY A 18 -7.27 20.95 12.87
N ARG A 19 -6.66 21.81 13.69
CA ARG A 19 -5.20 21.87 13.88
C ARG A 19 -4.73 20.49 14.39
N ALA A 20 -4.27 19.61 13.49
CA ALA A 20 -3.52 18.44 13.88
C ALA A 20 -2.26 18.93 14.61
N LYS A 21 -2.13 18.60 15.89
CA LYS A 21 -0.86 18.77 16.61
C LYS A 21 0.16 17.92 15.87
N LEU A 22 1.14 18.55 15.24
CA LEU A 22 2.32 17.87 14.71
C LEU A 22 3.07 17.28 15.91
N PHE A 23 2.87 16.00 16.15
CA PHE A 23 3.68 15.27 17.14
C PHE A 23 5.11 15.19 16.60
N LYS A 24 6.08 15.56 17.46
CA LYS A 24 7.50 15.33 17.18
C LYS A 24 7.67 13.83 16.92
N LYS A 25 8.17 13.49 15.74
CA LYS A 25 8.44 12.11 15.34
C LYS A 25 9.41 11.47 16.34
N SER A 26 8.94 10.47 17.07
CA SER A 26 9.76 9.64 17.95
C SER A 26 10.24 8.41 17.16
N GLU A 27 11.44 7.92 17.47
CA GLU A 27 11.92 6.66 16.89
C GLU A 27 11.10 5.46 17.39
N LYS A 28 10.51 5.57 18.61
CA LYS A 28 9.65 4.55 19.21
C LYS A 28 8.27 5.13 19.44
N GLU A 29 7.24 4.41 19.00
CA GLU A 29 5.84 4.83 19.17
C GLU A 29 4.88 3.64 19.24
N LEU A 30 3.75 3.86 19.90
CA LEU A 30 2.62 2.95 19.95
C LEU A 30 1.39 3.61 19.33
N VAL A 31 0.73 2.92 18.42
CA VAL A 31 -0.57 3.32 17.87
C VAL A 31 -1.64 2.39 18.42
N ILE A 32 -2.68 2.94 19.03
CA ILE A 32 -3.85 2.18 19.48
C ILE A 32 -4.99 2.49 18.51
N VAL A 33 -5.39 1.50 17.74
CA VAL A 33 -6.51 1.59 16.81
C VAL A 33 -7.76 1.05 17.48
N THR A 34 -8.79 1.85 17.57
CA THR A 34 -10.10 1.46 18.09
C THR A 34 -11.21 2.08 17.24
N GLY A 35 -12.46 1.90 17.60
CA GLY A 35 -13.60 2.48 16.89
C GLY A 35 -14.70 1.48 16.63
N ILE A 36 -15.75 1.95 15.95
CA ILE A 36 -16.98 1.21 15.72
C ILE A 36 -16.73 -0.07 14.94
N SER A 37 -17.39 -1.13 15.32
CA SER A 37 -17.35 -2.42 14.64
C SER A 37 -17.86 -2.28 13.19
N GLY A 38 -17.10 -2.78 12.23
CA GLY A 38 -17.36 -2.55 10.80
C GLY A 38 -16.75 -1.26 10.23
N ALA A 39 -16.12 -0.39 11.04
CA ALA A 39 -15.44 0.82 10.55
C ALA A 39 -14.09 0.55 9.88
N GLY A 40 -13.58 -0.69 9.88
CA GLY A 40 -12.38 -1.07 9.14
C GLY A 40 -11.12 -1.28 9.97
N LYS A 41 -11.22 -1.53 11.29
CA LYS A 41 -10.07 -1.78 12.18
C LYS A 41 -9.07 -2.81 11.65
N ALA A 42 -9.57 -3.95 11.15
CA ALA A 42 -8.69 -5.00 10.59
C ALA A 42 -7.94 -4.55 9.32
N SER A 43 -8.57 -3.73 8.48
CA SER A 43 -7.90 -3.16 7.29
C SER A 43 -6.88 -2.11 7.69
N ALA A 44 -7.17 -1.33 8.73
CA ALA A 44 -6.22 -0.38 9.29
C ALA A 44 -5.01 -1.08 9.90
N LEU A 45 -5.21 -2.16 10.66
CA LEU A 45 -4.13 -2.97 11.24
C LEU A 45 -3.18 -3.47 10.16
N LYS A 46 -3.72 -4.04 9.06
CA LYS A 46 -2.91 -4.48 7.92
C LYS A 46 -2.15 -3.33 7.26
N ALA A 47 -2.74 -2.14 7.16
CA ALA A 47 -2.05 -0.99 6.61
C ALA A 47 -0.87 -0.54 7.47
N PHE A 48 -0.98 -0.62 8.80
CA PHE A 48 0.13 -0.36 9.71
C PHE A 48 1.21 -1.45 9.64
N GLU A 49 0.81 -2.72 9.51
CA GLU A 49 1.75 -3.84 9.29
C GLU A 49 2.56 -3.63 7.99
N ASP A 50 1.92 -3.21 6.90
CA ASP A 50 2.57 -2.83 5.65
C ASP A 50 3.55 -1.64 5.79
N LEU A 51 3.36 -0.80 6.79
CA LEU A 51 4.28 0.30 7.15
C LEU A 51 5.43 -0.16 8.05
N GLY A 52 5.48 -1.44 8.42
CA GLY A 52 6.52 -2.02 9.28
C GLY A 52 6.24 -1.92 10.77
N TYR A 53 5.02 -1.56 11.19
CA TYR A 53 4.62 -1.64 12.59
C TYR A 53 4.45 -3.10 13.02
N HIS A 54 4.88 -3.40 14.24
CA HIS A 54 4.54 -4.68 14.86
C HIS A 54 3.05 -4.67 15.25
N ALA A 55 2.26 -5.44 14.52
CA ALA A 55 0.80 -5.44 14.62
C ALA A 55 0.31 -6.49 15.61
N VAL A 56 -0.52 -6.08 16.57
CA VAL A 56 -1.17 -6.97 17.55
C VAL A 56 -2.68 -6.77 17.47
N ASP A 57 -3.42 -7.82 17.15
CA ASP A 57 -4.88 -7.79 17.16
C ASP A 57 -5.42 -8.30 18.49
N ASN A 58 -6.40 -7.57 19.04
CA ASN A 58 -7.15 -7.99 20.22
C ASN A 58 -6.29 -8.31 21.45
N LEU A 59 -5.33 -7.41 21.78
CA LEU A 59 -4.59 -7.52 23.04
C LEU A 59 -5.50 -7.13 24.22
N PRO A 60 -5.62 -7.95 25.30
CA PRO A 60 -6.33 -7.59 26.50
C PRO A 60 -5.80 -6.27 27.10
N LEU A 61 -6.72 -5.40 27.54
CA LEU A 61 -6.37 -4.05 28.03
C LEU A 61 -5.41 -4.09 29.23
N GLU A 62 -5.52 -5.13 30.07
CA GLU A 62 -4.65 -5.33 31.22
C GLU A 62 -3.18 -5.53 30.83
N LEU A 63 -2.90 -6.05 29.63
CA LEU A 63 -1.52 -6.29 29.13
C LEU A 63 -0.95 -5.08 28.38
N LEU A 64 -1.75 -4.04 28.15
CA LEU A 64 -1.29 -2.84 27.45
C LEU A 64 -0.10 -2.14 28.12
N PRO A 65 -0.07 -1.95 29.45
CA PRO A 65 1.09 -1.33 30.12
C PRO A 65 2.38 -2.12 29.95
N GLU A 66 2.33 -3.44 30.14
CA GLU A 66 3.49 -4.33 29.97
C GLU A 66 3.98 -4.36 28.53
N PHE A 67 3.05 -4.37 27.58
CA PHE A 67 3.40 -4.30 26.16
C PHE A 67 4.06 -2.96 25.79
N ALA A 68 3.53 -1.85 26.31
CA ALA A 68 4.13 -0.53 26.09
C ALA A 68 5.54 -0.43 26.68
N GLU A 69 5.78 -1.01 27.86
CA GLU A 69 7.13 -1.12 28.42
C GLU A 69 8.06 -1.97 27.56
N LEU A 70 7.57 -3.09 27.03
CA LEU A 70 8.35 -3.96 26.14
C LEU A 70 8.79 -3.18 24.89
N VAL A 71 7.87 -2.46 24.23
CA VAL A 71 8.18 -1.62 23.06
C VAL A 71 9.17 -0.51 23.44
N GLY A 72 8.98 0.12 24.60
CA GLY A 72 9.86 1.18 25.08
C GLY A 72 11.31 0.71 25.33
N LYS A 73 11.50 -0.53 25.78
CA LYS A 73 12.80 -1.13 26.11
C LYS A 73 13.47 -1.87 24.93
N SER A 74 12.69 -2.37 23.97
CA SER A 74 13.19 -3.15 22.84
C SER A 74 13.85 -2.26 21.78
N ASP A 75 15.00 -2.67 21.26
CA ASP A 75 15.64 -2.03 20.12
C ASP A 75 15.10 -2.55 18.77
N GLU A 76 14.46 -3.70 18.77
CA GLU A 76 13.87 -4.32 17.59
C GLU A 76 12.42 -3.86 17.37
N LEU A 77 11.63 -3.67 18.45
CA LEU A 77 10.24 -3.24 18.41
C LEU A 77 10.15 -1.71 18.53
N LYS A 78 10.51 -0.98 17.48
CA LYS A 78 10.47 0.49 17.51
C LYS A 78 9.06 1.06 17.34
N GLN A 79 8.25 0.41 16.53
CA GLN A 79 6.90 0.85 16.17
C GLN A 79 5.92 -0.28 16.35
N ALA A 80 4.88 -0.06 17.14
CA ALA A 80 3.84 -1.05 17.37
C ALA A 80 2.44 -0.46 17.13
N VAL A 81 1.52 -1.30 16.69
CA VAL A 81 0.10 -0.99 16.57
C VAL A 81 -0.73 -2.06 17.23
N ILE A 82 -1.72 -1.66 18.02
CA ILE A 82 -2.64 -2.57 18.70
C ILE A 82 -4.07 -2.20 18.32
N VAL A 83 -4.89 -3.22 18.06
CA VAL A 83 -6.34 -3.04 17.95
C VAL A 83 -7.00 -3.36 19.28
N VAL A 84 -7.81 -2.41 19.75
CA VAL A 84 -8.68 -2.58 20.93
C VAL A 84 -10.14 -2.58 20.45
N ASP A 85 -10.90 -3.61 20.84
CA ASP A 85 -12.27 -3.81 20.41
C ASP A 85 -13.27 -3.61 21.56
N VAL A 86 -14.51 -3.28 21.22
CA VAL A 86 -15.66 -3.16 22.16
C VAL A 86 -15.91 -4.44 22.96
N ARG A 87 -15.41 -5.59 22.51
CA ARG A 87 -15.53 -6.89 23.19
C ARG A 87 -14.89 -6.93 24.58
N GLU A 88 -14.00 -5.98 24.89
CA GLU A 88 -13.40 -5.80 26.21
C GLU A 88 -14.44 -5.37 27.29
N GLY A 89 -15.65 -4.99 26.88
CA GLY A 89 -16.77 -4.73 27.79
C GLY A 89 -16.48 -3.66 28.83
N SER A 90 -16.70 -3.96 30.14
CA SER A 90 -16.49 -3.03 31.25
C SER A 90 -15.01 -2.64 31.46
N THR A 91 -14.06 -3.38 30.90
CA THR A 91 -12.63 -3.06 30.99
C THR A 91 -12.27 -1.81 30.19
N LEU A 92 -13.11 -1.44 29.18
CA LEU A 92 -12.93 -0.21 28.40
C LEU A 92 -12.99 1.07 29.24
N ASP A 93 -13.70 1.06 30.35
CA ASP A 93 -13.80 2.22 31.27
C ASP A 93 -12.43 2.56 31.90
N ARG A 94 -11.51 1.60 31.96
CA ARG A 94 -10.16 1.78 32.48
C ARG A 94 -9.15 2.29 31.43
N LEU A 95 -9.53 2.32 30.15
CA LEU A 95 -8.63 2.74 29.08
C LEU A 95 -8.06 4.16 29.28
N PRO A 96 -8.82 5.16 29.77
CA PRO A 96 -8.27 6.50 30.03
C PRO A 96 -7.10 6.48 31.02
N GLU A 97 -7.20 5.73 32.11
CA GLU A 97 -6.16 5.61 33.12
C GLU A 97 -4.92 4.88 32.57
N ILE A 98 -5.16 3.80 31.84
CA ILE A 98 -4.13 3.03 31.15
C ILE A 98 -3.37 3.91 30.16
N LEU A 99 -4.05 4.71 29.35
CA LEU A 99 -3.44 5.64 28.39
C LEU A 99 -2.58 6.69 29.07
N ILE A 100 -3.01 7.24 30.21
CA ILE A 100 -2.21 8.19 31.00
C ILE A 100 -0.91 7.54 31.46
N SER A 101 -0.95 6.30 31.89
CA SER A 101 0.24 5.56 32.35
C SER A 101 1.21 5.25 31.20
N ILE A 102 0.70 4.77 30.08
CA ILE A 102 1.49 4.40 28.89
C ILE A 102 2.17 5.63 28.28
N ARG A 103 1.45 6.75 28.18
CA ARG A 103 1.97 8.00 27.60
C ARG A 103 3.15 8.60 28.39
N LYS A 104 3.35 8.19 29.62
CA LYS A 104 4.54 8.55 30.42
C LYS A 104 5.79 7.78 29.99
N VAL A 105 5.61 6.58 29.45
CA VAL A 105 6.68 5.64 29.10
C VAL A 105 6.99 5.68 27.61
N LEU A 106 5.95 5.79 26.76
CA LEU A 106 6.07 5.65 25.32
C LEU A 106 5.14 6.66 24.61
N PRO A 107 5.61 7.39 23.60
CA PRO A 107 4.74 8.18 22.71
C PRO A 107 3.63 7.30 22.16
N THR A 108 2.39 7.64 22.50
CA THR A 108 1.22 6.82 22.17
C THR A 108 0.14 7.67 21.50
N GLN A 109 -0.35 7.22 20.35
CA GLN A 109 -1.46 7.82 19.62
C GLN A 109 -2.68 6.90 19.63
N VAL A 110 -3.86 7.48 19.84
CA VAL A 110 -5.15 6.79 19.73
C VAL A 110 -5.82 7.20 18.43
N VAL A 111 -6.07 6.22 17.56
CA VAL A 111 -6.77 6.37 16.29
C VAL A 111 -8.14 5.75 16.41
N PHE A 112 -9.19 6.55 16.26
CA PHE A 112 -10.57 6.10 16.33
C PHE A 112 -11.18 6.05 14.92
N LEU A 113 -11.64 4.87 14.52
CA LEU A 113 -12.31 4.66 13.24
C LEU A 113 -13.84 4.69 13.42
N GLU A 114 -14.50 5.48 12.61
CA GLU A 114 -15.96 5.54 12.58
C GLU A 114 -16.50 5.50 11.15
N ALA A 115 -17.79 5.25 10.99
CA ALA A 115 -18.51 5.39 9.73
C ALA A 115 -19.99 5.69 10.03
N GLN A 116 -20.72 6.23 9.05
CA GLN A 116 -22.17 6.45 9.17
C GLN A 116 -22.91 5.12 9.37
N ASP A 117 -23.99 5.15 10.15
CA ASP A 117 -24.76 3.94 10.52
C ASP A 117 -25.26 3.17 9.29
N ALA A 118 -25.76 3.88 8.28
CA ALA A 118 -26.22 3.26 7.04
C ALA A 118 -25.09 2.48 6.32
N VAL A 119 -23.85 2.98 6.40
CA VAL A 119 -22.67 2.32 5.81
C VAL A 119 -22.30 1.09 6.63
N LEU A 120 -22.33 1.19 7.96
CA LEU A 120 -22.06 0.06 8.86
C LEU A 120 -23.08 -1.07 8.65
N VAL A 121 -24.38 -0.75 8.64
CA VAL A 121 -25.45 -1.74 8.38
C VAL A 121 -25.22 -2.46 7.05
N ARG A 122 -24.90 -1.73 5.99
CA ARG A 122 -24.57 -2.32 4.69
C ARG A 122 -23.37 -3.26 4.78
N ARG A 123 -22.25 -2.83 5.41
CA ARG A 123 -21.05 -3.66 5.57
C ARG A 123 -21.32 -4.94 6.35
N TYR A 124 -22.18 -4.89 7.38
CA TYR A 124 -22.62 -6.07 8.11
C TYR A 124 -23.43 -7.02 7.24
N SER A 125 -24.34 -6.49 6.42
CA SER A 125 -25.12 -7.30 5.48
C SER A 125 -24.24 -8.02 4.46
N GLU A 126 -23.18 -7.37 3.97
CA GLU A 126 -22.22 -7.93 3.02
C GLU A 126 -21.35 -9.04 3.65
N THR A 127 -20.89 -8.85 4.90
CA THR A 127 -19.95 -9.77 5.57
C THR A 127 -20.64 -10.96 6.24
N ARG A 128 -21.96 -10.89 6.46
CA ARG A 128 -22.77 -11.93 7.15
C ARG A 128 -22.23 -12.32 8.54
N ARG A 129 -21.52 -11.42 9.21
CA ARG A 129 -21.01 -11.63 10.57
C ARG A 129 -21.99 -11.00 11.58
N PRO A 130 -22.24 -11.66 12.74
CA PRO A 130 -23.01 -11.04 13.79
C PRO A 130 -22.26 -9.84 14.39
N HIS A 131 -23.01 -8.83 14.81
CA HIS A 131 -22.43 -7.69 15.53
C HIS A 131 -21.89 -8.16 16.90
N PRO A 132 -20.73 -7.68 17.38
CA PRO A 132 -20.15 -8.11 18.66
C PRO A 132 -21.10 -8.02 19.86
N LEU A 133 -21.94 -6.98 19.91
CA LEU A 133 -22.96 -6.77 20.95
C LEU A 133 -24.32 -7.39 20.59
N GLY A 134 -24.54 -7.80 19.35
CA GLY A 134 -25.83 -8.21 18.79
C GLY A 134 -26.11 -9.69 18.90
N ARG A 135 -26.40 -10.22 20.10
CA ARG A 135 -26.88 -11.62 20.24
C ARG A 135 -28.37 -11.78 20.05
N THR A 136 -29.17 -10.74 20.29
CA THR A 136 -30.66 -10.80 20.32
C THR A 136 -31.31 -9.61 19.62
N GLU A 137 -30.55 -8.62 19.14
CA GLU A 137 -31.08 -7.35 18.62
C GLU A 137 -30.73 -7.11 17.15
N THR A 138 -31.35 -6.07 16.57
CA THR A 138 -31.01 -5.66 15.19
C THR A 138 -29.63 -5.02 15.13
N VAL A 139 -28.94 -5.17 14.00
CA VAL A 139 -27.63 -4.55 13.77
C VAL A 139 -27.65 -3.04 14.02
N SER A 140 -28.71 -2.35 13.60
CA SER A 140 -28.85 -0.90 13.80
C SER A 140 -28.89 -0.51 15.29
N ARG A 141 -29.55 -1.29 16.12
CA ARG A 141 -29.60 -1.01 17.56
C ARG A 141 -28.27 -1.29 18.23
N SER A 142 -27.64 -2.39 17.88
CA SER A 142 -26.28 -2.73 18.37
C SER A 142 -25.25 -1.67 18.02
N ILE A 143 -25.34 -1.04 16.83
CA ILE A 143 -24.46 0.08 16.44
C ILE A 143 -24.67 1.29 17.35
N VAL A 144 -25.93 1.64 17.65
CA VAL A 144 -26.23 2.78 18.55
C VAL A 144 -25.69 2.52 19.96
N GLU A 145 -25.89 1.32 20.49
CA GLU A 145 -25.35 0.92 21.80
C GLU A 145 -23.81 0.96 21.81
N GLU A 146 -23.16 0.45 20.76
CA GLU A 146 -21.71 0.50 20.64
C GLU A 146 -21.17 1.94 20.62
N ARG A 147 -21.84 2.86 19.92
CA ARG A 147 -21.46 4.28 19.92
C ARG A 147 -21.51 4.88 21.33
N GLN A 148 -22.55 4.59 22.10
CA GLN A 148 -22.67 5.08 23.47
C GLN A 148 -21.55 4.55 24.36
N LEU A 149 -21.20 3.27 24.23
CA LEU A 149 -20.10 2.65 24.97
C LEU A 149 -18.72 3.23 24.57
N LEU A 150 -18.53 3.55 23.31
CA LEU A 150 -17.26 4.03 22.80
C LEU A 150 -17.09 5.55 22.79
N ASP A 151 -18.14 6.32 23.14
CA ASP A 151 -18.08 7.79 23.15
C ASP A 151 -16.98 8.36 24.06
N PRO A 152 -16.76 7.85 25.28
CA PRO A 152 -15.64 8.28 26.13
C PRO A 152 -14.28 8.08 25.47
N ILE A 153 -14.11 6.97 24.74
CA ILE A 153 -12.85 6.64 24.03
C ILE A 153 -12.69 7.50 22.78
N ARG A 154 -13.79 7.74 22.07
CA ARG A 154 -13.81 8.63 20.91
C ARG A 154 -13.31 10.04 21.28
N ASN A 155 -13.70 10.52 22.46
CA ASN A 155 -13.28 11.85 22.97
C ASN A 155 -11.80 11.89 23.40
N LEU A 156 -11.17 10.74 23.65
CA LEU A 156 -9.74 10.61 23.97
C LEU A 156 -8.87 10.43 22.74
N ALA A 157 -9.46 10.21 21.58
CA ALA A 157 -8.73 9.93 20.36
C ALA A 157 -7.93 11.15 19.86
N ASP A 158 -6.67 10.93 19.53
CA ASP A 158 -5.80 11.96 18.92
C ASP A 158 -6.14 12.15 17.43
N THR A 159 -6.72 11.11 16.82
CA THR A 159 -7.10 11.09 15.41
C THR A 159 -8.44 10.40 15.23
N LEU A 160 -9.38 11.08 14.59
CA LEU A 160 -10.66 10.51 14.14
C LEU A 160 -10.60 10.30 12.63
N ILE A 161 -10.97 9.10 12.18
CA ILE A 161 -11.03 8.75 10.76
C ILE A 161 -12.46 8.29 10.43
N ASP A 162 -13.19 9.11 9.68
CA ASP A 162 -14.46 8.71 9.09
C ASP A 162 -14.23 7.90 7.82
N THR A 163 -14.56 6.62 7.87
CA THR A 163 -14.37 5.68 6.77
C THR A 163 -15.63 5.50 5.90
N SER A 164 -16.65 6.35 6.07
CA SER A 164 -17.95 6.21 5.38
C SER A 164 -17.84 6.15 3.87
N THR A 165 -16.92 6.92 3.31
CA THR A 165 -16.68 6.99 1.86
C THR A 165 -15.50 6.13 1.39
N PHE A 166 -14.79 5.47 2.31
CA PHE A 166 -13.60 4.72 1.98
C PHE A 166 -13.92 3.27 1.60
N ASN A 167 -13.30 2.80 0.54
CA ASN A 167 -13.06 1.38 0.33
C ASN A 167 -11.77 0.96 1.07
N VAL A 168 -11.43 -0.34 1.04
CA VAL A 168 -10.25 -0.89 1.74
C VAL A 168 -8.95 -0.23 1.26
N HIS A 169 -8.82 0.01 -0.04
CA HIS A 169 -7.62 0.63 -0.63
C HIS A 169 -7.47 2.11 -0.25
N GLN A 170 -8.60 2.83 -0.19
CA GLN A 170 -8.60 4.24 0.21
C GLN A 170 -8.28 4.40 1.70
N LEU A 171 -8.78 3.52 2.57
CA LEU A 171 -8.40 3.51 3.98
C LEU A 171 -6.91 3.21 4.15
N ARG A 172 -6.37 2.21 3.44
CA ARG A 172 -4.94 1.91 3.43
C ARG A 172 -4.12 3.11 2.97
N ALA A 173 -4.48 3.74 1.86
CA ALA A 173 -3.78 4.93 1.36
C ALA A 173 -3.81 6.08 2.36
N HIS A 174 -4.94 6.31 3.04
CA HIS A 174 -5.08 7.34 4.07
C HIS A 174 -4.16 7.08 5.27
N ILE A 175 -4.06 5.83 5.74
CA ILE A 175 -3.16 5.45 6.85
C ILE A 175 -1.71 5.61 6.42
N VAL A 176 -1.35 5.14 5.24
CA VAL A 176 0.00 5.27 4.68
C VAL A 176 0.42 6.74 4.55
N ASP A 177 -0.46 7.61 4.07
CA ASP A 177 -0.18 9.05 3.94
C ASP A 177 0.04 9.73 5.30
N ARG A 178 -0.73 9.33 6.31
CA ARG A 178 -0.71 9.96 7.62
C ARG A 178 0.38 9.43 8.56
N PHE A 179 0.64 8.13 8.55
CA PHE A 179 1.54 7.43 9.49
C PHE A 179 2.82 6.91 8.84
N GLY A 180 2.92 6.90 7.52
CA GLY A 180 4.11 6.45 6.81
C GLY A 180 5.34 7.31 7.14
N HIS A 181 6.45 6.64 7.48
CA HIS A 181 7.73 7.27 7.78
C HIS A 181 8.58 7.37 6.51
N GLY A 182 8.51 8.49 5.79
CA GLY A 182 9.38 8.76 4.64
C GLY A 182 9.08 7.89 3.41
N ASP A 183 10.07 7.69 2.56
CA ASP A 183 9.97 7.05 1.24
C ASP A 183 9.49 5.57 1.21
N GLN A 184 9.28 4.93 2.37
CA GLN A 184 8.83 3.52 2.43
C GLN A 184 7.34 3.35 2.08
N SER A 185 6.57 4.40 2.04
CA SER A 185 5.10 4.35 1.88
C SER A 185 4.60 3.94 0.49
N LYS A 186 5.50 3.76 -0.49
CA LYS A 186 5.10 3.51 -1.90
C LYS A 186 6.06 2.58 -2.64
N GLN A 187 6.42 1.45 -2.06
CA GLN A 187 7.35 0.55 -2.74
C GLN A 187 6.63 -0.50 -3.58
N LEU A 188 6.14 -0.09 -4.77
CA LEU A 188 5.85 -1.02 -5.83
C LEU A 188 7.17 -1.61 -6.35
N LEU A 189 7.43 -2.89 -6.08
CA LEU A 189 8.58 -3.59 -6.61
C LEU A 189 8.31 -4.03 -8.06
N VAL A 190 8.99 -3.40 -9.00
CA VAL A 190 8.87 -3.74 -10.42
C VAL A 190 9.93 -4.76 -10.81
N SER A 191 9.51 -5.87 -11.44
CA SER A 191 10.41 -6.85 -12.05
C SER A 191 10.37 -6.71 -13.57
N CYS A 192 11.47 -6.35 -14.20
CA CYS A 192 11.63 -6.43 -15.66
C CYS A 192 12.18 -7.81 -16.00
N LEU A 193 11.31 -8.71 -16.47
CA LEU A 193 11.61 -10.12 -16.71
C LEU A 193 11.93 -10.37 -18.18
N SER A 194 13.04 -11.00 -18.51
CA SER A 194 13.29 -11.52 -19.86
C SER A 194 12.99 -13.00 -19.96
N PHE A 195 12.36 -13.42 -21.07
CA PHE A 195 12.03 -14.81 -21.32
C PHE A 195 12.08 -15.18 -22.81
N GLY A 196 12.12 -16.49 -23.09
CA GLY A 196 12.03 -17.06 -24.42
C GLY A 196 10.66 -17.72 -24.65
N PHE A 197 9.97 -17.33 -25.70
CA PHE A 197 8.68 -17.93 -26.06
C PHE A 197 8.75 -19.45 -26.24
N LYS A 198 9.91 -19.99 -26.65
CA LYS A 198 10.13 -21.44 -26.75
C LYS A 198 9.91 -22.20 -25.43
N ASN A 199 10.07 -21.52 -24.29
CA ASN A 199 9.92 -22.08 -22.95
C ASN A 199 8.58 -21.65 -22.28
N GLY A 200 7.63 -21.12 -23.05
CA GLY A 200 6.34 -20.63 -22.58
C GLY A 200 6.40 -19.22 -21.99
N VAL A 201 5.24 -18.60 -21.89
CA VAL A 201 5.06 -17.29 -21.24
C VAL A 201 5.14 -17.47 -19.73
N PRO A 202 5.81 -16.55 -18.97
CA PRO A 202 5.81 -16.59 -17.52
C PRO A 202 4.39 -16.43 -16.95
N LEU A 203 4.03 -17.29 -15.99
CA LEU A 203 2.68 -17.29 -15.39
C LEU A 203 2.47 -16.11 -14.42
N ASP A 204 3.55 -15.56 -13.89
CA ASP A 204 3.59 -14.44 -12.96
C ASP A 204 3.78 -13.07 -13.64
N ALA A 205 3.70 -13.03 -14.99
CA ALA A 205 3.80 -11.78 -15.73
C ALA A 205 2.46 -11.03 -15.76
N ASP A 206 2.44 -9.81 -15.24
CA ASP A 206 1.30 -8.90 -15.34
C ASP A 206 1.16 -8.29 -16.75
N MET A 207 2.31 -8.04 -17.40
CA MET A 207 2.39 -7.52 -18.77
C MET A 207 3.43 -8.28 -19.57
N VAL A 208 3.11 -8.56 -20.81
CA VAL A 208 3.98 -9.29 -21.73
C VAL A 208 4.17 -8.51 -23.02
N PHE A 209 5.42 -8.21 -23.36
CA PHE A 209 5.79 -7.57 -24.60
C PHE A 209 6.58 -8.53 -25.49
N ASP A 210 6.07 -8.75 -26.70
CA ASP A 210 6.79 -9.51 -27.72
C ASP A 210 7.80 -8.61 -28.42
N VAL A 211 9.09 -8.92 -28.26
CA VAL A 211 10.18 -8.15 -28.88
C VAL A 211 10.86 -8.90 -30.05
N ARG A 212 10.17 -9.90 -30.64
CA ARG A 212 10.70 -10.67 -31.79
C ARG A 212 10.78 -9.87 -33.07
N PHE A 213 10.05 -8.77 -33.19
CA PHE A 213 10.12 -7.84 -34.32
C PHE A 213 11.46 -7.09 -34.40
N LEU A 214 12.22 -7.05 -33.32
CA LEU A 214 13.55 -6.42 -33.29
C LEU A 214 14.57 -7.29 -34.05
N PRO A 215 15.62 -6.67 -34.65
CA PRO A 215 16.70 -7.38 -35.32
C PRO A 215 17.33 -8.42 -34.40
N ASN A 216 17.55 -9.63 -34.93
CA ASN A 216 18.00 -10.76 -34.14
C ASN A 216 19.54 -10.91 -34.13
N PRO A 217 20.22 -10.67 -32.99
CA PRO A 217 21.66 -10.81 -32.87
C PRO A 217 22.16 -12.24 -33.16
N HIS A 218 21.33 -13.24 -33.01
CA HIS A 218 21.70 -14.64 -33.27
C HIS A 218 22.21 -14.89 -34.70
N PHE A 219 21.74 -14.10 -35.68
CA PHE A 219 22.20 -14.21 -37.07
C PHE A 219 23.56 -13.56 -37.34
N VAL A 220 24.12 -12.85 -36.37
CA VAL A 220 25.44 -12.28 -36.41
C VAL A 220 26.40 -13.27 -35.75
N PRO A 221 27.36 -13.91 -36.48
CA PRO A 221 28.18 -15.01 -35.94
C PRO A 221 28.85 -14.69 -34.61
N GLN A 222 29.41 -13.47 -34.50
CA GLN A 222 30.13 -12.99 -33.32
C GLN A 222 29.22 -12.79 -32.06
N PHE A 223 27.91 -12.69 -32.23
CA PHE A 223 26.94 -12.45 -31.14
C PHE A 223 26.20 -13.72 -30.71
N ARG A 224 26.31 -14.80 -31.47
CA ARG A 224 25.51 -16.01 -31.27
C ARG A 224 25.69 -16.65 -29.89
N LYS A 225 26.92 -16.57 -29.33
CA LYS A 225 27.27 -17.14 -28.02
C LYS A 225 27.17 -16.11 -26.87
N LEU A 226 26.94 -14.85 -27.19
CA LEU A 226 26.82 -13.76 -26.22
C LEU A 226 25.34 -13.63 -25.76
N THR A 227 25.09 -12.81 -24.72
CA THR A 227 23.75 -12.50 -24.25
C THR A 227 23.42 -11.02 -24.45
N GLY A 228 22.18 -10.64 -24.19
CA GLY A 228 21.75 -9.24 -24.24
C GLY A 228 22.38 -8.34 -23.17
N GLN A 229 23.06 -8.90 -22.18
CA GLN A 229 23.86 -8.15 -21.21
C GLN A 229 25.23 -7.71 -21.78
N ASP A 230 25.74 -8.43 -22.81
CA ASP A 230 26.98 -8.03 -23.45
C ASP A 230 26.83 -6.65 -24.12
N PRO A 231 27.76 -5.70 -23.87
CA PRO A 231 27.65 -4.35 -24.40
C PRO A 231 27.61 -4.29 -25.95
N LYS A 232 28.26 -5.23 -26.64
CA LYS A 232 28.26 -5.28 -28.12
C LYS A 232 26.91 -5.71 -28.66
N VAL A 233 26.29 -6.72 -28.02
CA VAL A 233 24.92 -7.19 -28.35
C VAL A 233 23.90 -6.10 -28.04
N ALA A 234 23.98 -5.48 -26.87
CA ALA A 234 23.10 -4.39 -26.47
C ALA A 234 23.24 -3.20 -27.45
N ALA A 235 24.46 -2.80 -27.82
CA ALA A 235 24.67 -1.73 -28.78
C ALA A 235 24.10 -2.08 -30.16
N PHE A 236 24.28 -3.33 -30.62
CA PHE A 236 23.71 -3.81 -31.88
C PHE A 236 22.15 -3.65 -31.89
N VAL A 237 21.47 -4.12 -30.88
CA VAL A 237 20.00 -4.02 -30.84
C VAL A 237 19.53 -2.57 -30.67
N ARG A 238 20.24 -1.76 -29.86
CA ARG A 238 19.91 -0.36 -29.60
C ARG A 238 20.07 0.58 -30.80
N LYS A 239 20.96 0.25 -31.74
CA LYS A 239 21.22 1.12 -32.91
C LYS A 239 19.99 1.31 -33.82
N PHE A 240 19.05 0.36 -33.80
CA PHE A 240 17.89 0.39 -34.66
C PHE A 240 16.82 1.38 -34.14
N PRO A 241 16.28 2.26 -35.00
CA PRO A 241 15.29 3.26 -34.61
C PRO A 241 14.06 2.66 -33.91
N GLN A 242 13.53 1.53 -34.42
CA GLN A 242 12.37 0.84 -33.84
C GLN A 242 12.61 0.35 -32.41
N THR A 243 13.87 0.02 -32.04
CA THR A 243 14.19 -0.35 -30.65
C THR A 243 14.05 0.84 -29.71
N ARG A 244 14.54 1.99 -30.12
CA ARG A 244 14.44 3.23 -29.32
C ARG A 244 13.01 3.69 -29.18
N GLU A 245 12.29 3.73 -30.31
CA GLU A 245 10.88 4.12 -30.30
C GLU A 245 10.01 3.21 -29.42
N PHE A 246 10.21 1.90 -29.50
CA PHE A 246 9.51 0.95 -28.64
C PHE A 246 9.81 1.18 -27.15
N LEU A 247 11.11 1.33 -26.80
CA LEU A 247 11.51 1.61 -25.42
C LEU A 247 10.89 2.91 -24.90
N ASP A 248 10.83 3.96 -25.74
CA ASP A 248 10.27 5.25 -25.35
C ASP A 248 8.76 5.13 -25.08
N LYS A 249 8.01 4.50 -26.00
CA LYS A 249 6.58 4.26 -25.85
C LYS A 249 6.22 3.40 -24.64
N VAL A 250 6.98 2.30 -24.41
CA VAL A 250 6.73 1.43 -23.24
C VAL A 250 7.12 2.15 -21.95
N THR A 251 8.19 2.96 -21.96
CA THR A 251 8.56 3.75 -20.79
C THR A 251 7.47 4.76 -20.45
N GLU A 252 6.93 5.48 -21.42
CA GLU A 252 5.81 6.42 -21.23
C GLU A 252 4.58 5.72 -20.67
N LEU A 253 4.20 4.57 -21.26
CA LEU A 253 3.10 3.74 -20.77
C LEU A 253 3.31 3.31 -19.31
N MET A 254 4.51 2.83 -18.98
CA MET A 254 4.82 2.40 -17.63
C MET A 254 4.76 3.57 -16.63
N LEU A 255 5.34 4.73 -16.96
CA LEU A 255 5.29 5.91 -16.11
C LEU A 255 3.87 6.44 -15.90
N TYR A 256 2.99 6.21 -16.86
CA TYR A 256 1.55 6.48 -16.71
C TYR A 256 0.87 5.48 -15.77
N LEU A 257 1.14 4.18 -15.92
CA LEU A 257 0.46 3.11 -15.18
C LEU A 257 0.95 2.93 -13.75
N LEU A 258 2.25 3.09 -13.50
CA LEU A 258 2.86 2.81 -12.18
C LEU A 258 2.22 3.60 -11.02
N PRO A 259 1.91 4.91 -11.14
CA PRO A 259 1.20 5.63 -10.09
C PRO A 259 -0.20 5.06 -9.80
N HIS A 260 -0.91 4.58 -10.83
CA HIS A 260 -2.24 3.99 -10.67
C HIS A 260 -2.16 2.64 -9.94
N TYR A 261 -1.17 1.80 -10.24
CA TYR A 261 -0.94 0.55 -9.51
C TYR A 261 -0.54 0.77 -8.06
N VAL A 262 0.28 1.80 -7.78
CA VAL A 262 0.58 2.21 -6.41
C VAL A 262 -0.70 2.65 -5.68
N GLN A 263 -1.56 3.42 -6.34
CA GLN A 263 -2.82 3.89 -5.76
C GLN A 263 -3.81 2.74 -5.51
N GLU A 264 -3.83 1.74 -6.39
CA GLU A 264 -4.61 0.51 -6.21
C GLU A 264 -4.08 -0.36 -5.06
N GLY A 265 -2.83 -0.18 -4.65
CA GLY A 265 -2.20 -0.94 -3.57
C GLY A 265 -1.41 -2.16 -4.03
N LYS A 266 -1.04 -2.23 -5.32
CA LYS A 266 -0.22 -3.31 -5.85
C LYS A 266 1.21 -3.21 -5.30
N SER A 267 1.71 -4.32 -4.73
CA SER A 267 3.06 -4.38 -4.13
C SER A 267 4.12 -4.93 -5.09
N TYR A 268 3.71 -5.74 -6.07
CA TYR A 268 4.60 -6.35 -7.07
C TYR A 268 4.05 -6.17 -8.47
N LEU A 269 4.92 -5.88 -9.43
CA LEU A 269 4.56 -5.79 -10.85
C LEU A 269 5.65 -6.47 -11.68
N THR A 270 5.26 -7.46 -12.48
CA THR A 270 6.16 -8.16 -13.41
C THR A 270 5.87 -7.75 -14.84
N VAL A 271 6.83 -7.05 -15.47
CA VAL A 271 6.80 -6.66 -16.87
C VAL A 271 7.76 -7.55 -17.65
N ALA A 272 7.21 -8.43 -18.48
CA ALA A 272 7.96 -9.46 -19.17
C ALA A 272 8.22 -9.09 -20.64
N PHE A 273 9.47 -9.29 -21.09
CA PHE A 273 9.89 -9.10 -22.48
C PHE A 273 10.25 -10.46 -23.08
N GLY A 274 9.60 -10.85 -24.17
CA GLY A 274 9.78 -12.15 -24.80
C GLY A 274 10.49 -12.06 -26.15
N CYS A 275 11.55 -12.86 -26.34
CA CYS A 275 12.11 -13.15 -27.65
C CYS A 275 12.08 -14.66 -27.91
N THR A 276 12.61 -15.16 -29.03
CA THR A 276 12.56 -16.59 -29.37
C THR A 276 13.23 -17.45 -28.31
N GLY A 277 14.48 -17.17 -27.96
CA GLY A 277 15.30 -17.97 -27.05
C GLY A 277 15.48 -17.37 -25.65
N GLY A 278 15.05 -16.14 -25.39
CA GLY A 278 15.19 -15.50 -24.07
C GLY A 278 16.59 -14.98 -23.72
N GLN A 279 17.53 -14.95 -24.69
CA GLN A 279 18.96 -14.72 -24.39
C GLN A 279 19.52 -13.38 -24.89
N HIS A 280 18.97 -12.79 -25.94
CA HIS A 280 19.52 -11.58 -26.57
C HIS A 280 18.60 -10.37 -26.46
N ARG A 281 17.58 -10.26 -27.35
CA ARG A 281 16.68 -9.09 -27.44
C ARG A 281 15.90 -8.83 -26.16
N SER A 282 15.29 -9.88 -25.60
CA SER A 282 14.50 -9.78 -24.35
C SER A 282 15.36 -9.37 -23.15
N VAL A 283 16.57 -9.91 -23.05
CA VAL A 283 17.51 -9.55 -21.97
C VAL A 283 17.90 -8.07 -22.07
N MET A 284 18.30 -7.60 -23.25
CA MET A 284 18.64 -6.19 -23.44
C MET A 284 17.45 -5.27 -23.13
N MET A 285 16.23 -5.64 -23.55
CA MET A 285 15.03 -4.85 -23.30
C MET A 285 14.68 -4.77 -21.81
N ALA A 286 14.76 -5.90 -21.09
CA ALA A 286 14.52 -5.93 -19.65
C ALA A 286 15.55 -5.09 -18.87
N GLU A 287 16.83 -5.17 -19.22
CA GLU A 287 17.90 -4.36 -18.64
C GLU A 287 17.69 -2.86 -18.88
N GLU A 288 17.39 -2.48 -20.12
CA GLU A 288 17.20 -1.08 -20.49
C GLU A 288 15.95 -0.48 -19.81
N MET A 289 14.84 -1.23 -19.78
CA MET A 289 13.64 -0.80 -19.08
C MET A 289 13.87 -0.66 -17.57
N SER A 290 14.57 -1.61 -16.96
CA SER A 290 14.95 -1.53 -15.56
C SER A 290 15.75 -0.25 -15.25
N LYS A 291 16.71 0.09 -16.09
CA LYS A 291 17.51 1.33 -15.95
C LYS A 291 16.68 2.59 -16.07
N ARG A 292 15.74 2.64 -17.02
CA ARG A 292 14.87 3.79 -17.26
C ARG A 292 13.91 4.03 -16.07
N LEU A 293 13.26 2.96 -15.60
CA LEU A 293 12.35 3.07 -14.47
C LEU A 293 13.06 3.36 -13.15
N LYS A 294 14.27 2.82 -12.92
CA LYS A 294 15.14 3.21 -11.78
C LYS A 294 15.45 4.71 -11.80
N LYS A 295 15.82 5.25 -12.98
CA LYS A 295 16.08 6.68 -13.12
C LYS A 295 14.87 7.56 -12.79
N SER A 296 13.67 7.02 -12.96
CA SER A 296 12.40 7.69 -12.60
C SER A 296 11.99 7.47 -11.15
N GLY A 297 12.86 6.89 -10.29
CA GLY A 297 12.66 6.78 -8.84
C GLY A 297 11.93 5.51 -8.39
N TYR A 298 11.67 4.54 -9.29
CA TYR A 298 11.01 3.29 -8.90
C TYR A 298 12.02 2.23 -8.45
N GLN A 299 11.60 1.35 -7.53
CA GLN A 299 12.37 0.16 -7.17
C GLN A 299 12.17 -0.91 -8.24
N VAL A 300 13.23 -1.20 -9.00
CA VAL A 300 13.18 -2.10 -10.16
C VAL A 300 14.32 -3.09 -10.13
N LYS A 301 14.03 -4.36 -10.46
CA LYS A 301 15.06 -5.37 -10.73
C LYS A 301 14.90 -5.93 -12.14
N ALA A 302 16.02 -6.23 -12.82
CA ALA A 302 16.01 -7.06 -14.01
C ALA A 302 16.18 -8.53 -13.60
N VAL A 303 15.38 -9.41 -14.20
CA VAL A 303 15.41 -10.85 -13.96
C VAL A 303 15.45 -11.57 -15.31
N HIS A 304 16.26 -12.61 -15.44
CA HIS A 304 16.42 -13.34 -16.71
C HIS A 304 16.12 -14.82 -16.50
N ARG A 305 14.93 -15.25 -16.96
CA ARG A 305 14.46 -16.64 -16.75
C ARG A 305 15.26 -17.65 -17.56
N ASP A 306 15.55 -17.33 -18.83
CA ASP A 306 16.08 -18.29 -19.81
C ASP A 306 17.50 -17.94 -20.29
N MET A 307 18.20 -17.10 -19.54
CA MET A 307 19.61 -16.83 -19.81
C MET A 307 20.47 -17.96 -19.26
N PRO A 308 21.50 -18.44 -19.99
CA PRO A 308 22.45 -19.40 -19.46
C PRO A 308 23.09 -18.88 -18.16
N ARG A 309 23.23 -19.76 -17.18
CA ARG A 309 23.95 -19.47 -15.94
C ARG A 309 25.44 -19.50 -16.18
#